data_5991bcccdec3eb168d999dc38e08a802
#
_entry.id   5991bcccdec3eb168d999dc38e08a802
#
_cell.length_a   1.000
_cell.length_b   1.000
_cell.length_c   1.000
_cell.angle_alpha   90.00
_cell.angle_beta   90.00
_cell.angle_gamma   90.00
#
_symmetry.space_group_name_H-M   'P 1'
#
loop_
_entity.id
_entity.type
_entity.pdbx_description
1 polymer ?
#
loop_
_entity_poly.entity_id
_entity_poly.type
_entity_poly.pdbx_seq_one_letter_code
_entity_poly.pdbx_strand_id
1 'polypeptide(L)'
;MDPRSEKIFKAADYIKERLDGRVPVAGIVLGSGLGKFAEKIENPIVIHYKDIPGFPVSTAIGHKGNYIAGELGGKFVIAMQGRIHYYEGYPMDLVTLPIRAMKVLGISYLFVSNAAGGINFDYKVGDLMIIKDHINLLPNPLIGPNLDEFGPRFPDMTHPYDKKLIAKAKEIAAEAGIPLREGVYIAGTGPSYETPAEWHFFRTIGADAVGMSTVPEVIVARHSEIPVFGMSVITNAAQKEFAADYKNDGDDVVKAADAAADKMTYIFTKIIESL
;
A
#
# COMPACT_ATOMS: atom_id res chain seq x y z
N MET A 1 -4.32 -21.50 20.03
CA MET A 1 -4.01 -20.36 19.15
C MET A 1 -4.90 -20.44 17.92
N ASP A 2 -5.41 -19.31 17.43
CA ASP A 2 -6.18 -19.30 16.18
C ASP A 2 -5.27 -19.76 15.02
N PRO A 3 -5.75 -20.62 14.09
CA PRO A 3 -4.93 -21.08 12.96
C PRO A 3 -4.38 -19.96 12.06
N ARG A 4 -5.09 -18.82 12.01
CA ARG A 4 -4.60 -17.62 11.29
C ARG A 4 -3.38 -17.00 11.99
N SER A 5 -3.43 -16.91 13.32
CA SER A 5 -2.30 -16.41 14.12
C SER A 5 -1.09 -17.35 14.03
N GLU A 6 -1.31 -18.66 14.10
CA GLU A 6 -0.24 -19.64 13.93
C GLU A 6 0.48 -19.47 12.58
N LYS A 7 -0.29 -19.24 11.49
CA LYS A 7 0.25 -18.99 10.15
C LYS A 7 1.08 -17.69 10.12
N ILE A 8 0.58 -16.63 10.76
CA ILE A 8 1.27 -15.33 10.82
C ILE A 8 2.61 -15.48 11.56
N PHE A 9 2.62 -16.13 12.73
CA PHE A 9 3.84 -16.32 13.51
C PHE A 9 4.87 -17.19 12.77
N LYS A 10 4.44 -18.30 12.15
CA LYS A 10 5.34 -19.15 11.33
C LYS A 10 5.99 -18.38 10.18
N ALA A 11 5.21 -17.54 9.50
CA ALA A 11 5.73 -16.69 8.44
C ALA A 11 6.73 -15.65 8.97
N ALA A 12 6.39 -15.01 10.09
CA ALA A 12 7.26 -14.00 10.71
C ALA A 12 8.57 -14.61 11.24
N ASP A 13 8.53 -15.80 11.86
CA ASP A 13 9.72 -16.49 12.35
C ASP A 13 10.67 -16.83 11.19
N TYR A 14 10.12 -17.35 10.09
CA TYR A 14 10.91 -17.63 8.87
C TYR A 14 11.61 -16.38 8.31
N ILE A 15 10.89 -15.23 8.31
CA ILE A 15 11.46 -13.96 7.85
C ILE A 15 12.53 -13.48 8.84
N LYS A 16 12.23 -13.52 10.15
CA LYS A 16 13.13 -13.06 11.22
C LYS A 16 14.48 -13.77 11.22
N GLU A 17 14.50 -15.08 10.99
CA GLU A 17 15.74 -15.84 10.84
C GLU A 17 16.64 -15.30 9.72
N ARG A 18 16.04 -14.86 8.61
CA ARG A 18 16.78 -14.32 7.44
C ARG A 18 17.22 -12.86 7.63
N LEU A 19 16.63 -12.17 8.58
CA LEU A 19 17.04 -10.81 8.95
C LEU A 19 18.17 -10.79 10.02
N ASP A 20 18.70 -11.95 10.43
CA ASP A 20 19.70 -12.08 11.49
C ASP A 20 19.28 -11.35 12.78
N GLY A 21 18.00 -11.41 13.11
CA GLY A 21 17.41 -10.75 14.29
C GLY A 21 17.30 -9.24 14.19
N ARG A 22 17.66 -8.62 13.07
CA ARG A 22 17.46 -7.18 12.86
C ARG A 22 15.97 -6.85 12.77
N VAL A 23 15.58 -5.76 13.44
CA VAL A 23 14.19 -5.29 13.50
C VAL A 23 14.03 -4.11 12.53
N PRO A 24 13.19 -4.22 11.49
CA PRO A 24 12.95 -3.10 10.59
C PRO A 24 12.12 -2.00 11.28
N VAL A 25 12.52 -0.73 11.12
CA VAL A 25 11.77 0.41 11.67
C VAL A 25 10.48 0.65 10.91
N ALA A 26 10.47 0.37 9.60
CA ALA A 26 9.32 0.59 8.74
C ALA A 26 9.07 -0.57 7.79
N GLY A 27 7.80 -0.87 7.58
CA GLY A 27 7.30 -1.67 6.47
C GLY A 27 6.89 -0.77 5.30
N ILE A 28 7.17 -1.20 4.07
CA ILE A 28 6.83 -0.45 2.86
C ILE A 28 6.09 -1.38 1.90
N VAL A 29 4.93 -0.96 1.39
CA VAL A 29 4.18 -1.72 0.38
C VAL A 29 4.29 -1.00 -0.96
N LEU A 30 4.96 -1.63 -1.92
CA LEU A 30 5.16 -1.09 -3.25
C LEU A 30 4.08 -1.60 -4.19
N GLY A 31 3.31 -0.66 -4.75
CA GLY A 31 2.26 -0.93 -5.74
C GLY A 31 2.79 -1.15 -7.15
N SER A 32 1.86 -1.35 -8.10
CA SER A 32 2.15 -1.52 -9.52
C SER A 32 2.97 -0.35 -10.07
N GLY A 33 4.02 -0.65 -10.85
CA GLY A 33 4.93 0.36 -11.42
C GLY A 33 5.94 0.96 -10.44
N LEU A 34 5.84 0.67 -9.12
CA LEU A 34 6.70 1.26 -8.09
C LEU A 34 7.82 0.32 -7.63
N GLY A 35 7.99 -0.83 -8.27
CA GLY A 35 8.97 -1.86 -7.88
C GLY A 35 10.42 -1.40 -7.92
N LYS A 36 10.77 -0.38 -8.74
CA LYS A 36 12.11 0.24 -8.79
C LYS A 36 12.53 0.92 -7.49
N PHE A 37 11.58 1.34 -6.67
CA PHE A 37 11.87 1.83 -5.31
C PHE A 37 12.76 0.85 -4.52
N ALA A 38 12.51 -0.45 -4.64
CA ALA A 38 13.27 -1.47 -3.93
C ALA A 38 14.76 -1.49 -4.31
N GLU A 39 15.14 -0.94 -5.48
CA GLU A 39 16.54 -0.82 -5.93
C GLU A 39 17.33 0.26 -5.17
N LYS A 40 16.62 1.13 -4.43
CA LYS A 40 17.22 2.14 -3.54
C LYS A 40 17.55 1.59 -2.13
N ILE A 41 17.07 0.37 -1.82
CA ILE A 41 17.40 -0.28 -0.55
C ILE A 41 18.80 -0.87 -0.66
N GLU A 42 19.70 -0.40 0.19
CA GLU A 42 21.09 -0.82 0.22
C GLU A 42 21.27 -2.13 0.99
N ASN A 43 22.29 -2.93 0.61
CA ASN A 43 22.57 -4.23 1.21
C ASN A 43 21.33 -5.13 1.32
N PRO A 44 20.59 -5.36 0.21
CA PRO A 44 19.29 -5.97 0.24
C PRO A 44 19.35 -7.47 0.59
N ILE A 45 18.49 -7.88 1.51
CA ILE A 45 18.13 -9.27 1.75
C ILE A 45 16.82 -9.54 1.02
N VAL A 46 16.85 -10.46 0.05
CA VAL A 46 15.67 -10.84 -0.73
C VAL A 46 15.05 -12.09 -0.16
N ILE A 47 13.76 -12.05 0.16
CA ILE A 47 12.99 -13.18 0.68
C ILE A 47 11.78 -13.38 -0.23
N HIS A 48 11.77 -14.48 -1.00
CA HIS A 48 10.67 -14.76 -1.93
C HIS A 48 9.42 -15.22 -1.18
N TYR A 49 8.24 -14.70 -1.52
CA TYR A 49 6.97 -15.09 -0.89
C TYR A 49 6.71 -16.59 -0.97
N LYS A 50 7.04 -17.23 -2.10
CA LYS A 50 6.88 -18.66 -2.30
C LYS A 50 7.65 -19.54 -1.31
N ASP A 51 8.70 -18.98 -0.71
CA ASP A 51 9.55 -19.71 0.25
C ASP A 51 9.08 -19.52 1.69
N ILE A 52 8.17 -18.56 1.95
CA ILE A 52 7.65 -18.27 3.28
C ILE A 52 6.48 -19.20 3.59
N PRO A 53 6.50 -19.94 4.71
CA PRO A 53 5.44 -20.89 5.05
C PRO A 53 4.04 -20.25 5.10
N GLY A 54 3.11 -20.77 4.32
CA GLY A 54 1.72 -20.32 4.29
C GLY A 54 1.46 -18.97 3.63
N PHE A 55 2.47 -18.38 3.02
CA PHE A 55 2.33 -17.10 2.32
C PHE A 55 1.64 -17.27 0.96
N PRO A 56 0.80 -16.29 0.54
CA PRO A 56 0.26 -16.27 -0.81
C PRO A 56 1.35 -15.86 -1.82
N VAL A 57 1.20 -16.32 -3.05
CA VAL A 57 2.08 -15.95 -4.16
C VAL A 57 1.38 -14.90 -5.00
N SER A 58 2.03 -13.75 -5.23
CA SER A 58 1.48 -12.71 -6.11
C SER A 58 1.47 -13.19 -7.56
N THR A 59 0.32 -13.03 -8.22
CA THR A 59 0.10 -13.33 -9.64
C THR A 59 -0.13 -12.07 -10.46
N ALA A 60 -0.18 -10.91 -9.82
CA ALA A 60 -0.41 -9.63 -10.48
C ALA A 60 0.79 -9.22 -11.35
N ILE A 61 0.51 -8.71 -12.55
CA ILE A 61 1.53 -8.26 -13.51
C ILE A 61 2.38 -7.15 -12.87
N GLY A 62 3.72 -7.27 -13.01
CA GLY A 62 4.67 -6.29 -12.45
C GLY A 62 5.00 -6.48 -10.97
N HIS A 63 4.39 -7.45 -10.29
CA HIS A 63 4.67 -7.78 -8.89
C HIS A 63 5.67 -8.94 -8.81
N LYS A 64 6.86 -8.68 -8.22
CA LYS A 64 7.92 -9.70 -8.12
C LYS A 64 7.66 -10.73 -7.01
N GLY A 65 6.78 -10.44 -6.04
CA GLY A 65 6.44 -11.36 -4.96
C GLY A 65 7.60 -11.61 -3.99
N ASN A 66 8.26 -10.55 -3.55
CA ASN A 66 9.40 -10.59 -2.64
C ASN A 66 9.22 -9.62 -1.48
N TYR A 67 9.79 -9.97 -0.32
CA TYR A 67 10.29 -8.97 0.61
C TYR A 67 11.73 -8.59 0.24
N ILE A 68 12.03 -7.31 0.35
CA ILE A 68 13.38 -6.74 0.27
C ILE A 68 13.64 -6.03 1.58
N ALA A 69 14.58 -6.52 2.38
CA ALA A 69 14.97 -5.87 3.62
C ALA A 69 16.40 -5.33 3.50
N GLY A 70 16.65 -4.14 4.02
CA GLY A 70 17.97 -3.48 3.93
C GLY A 70 17.90 -2.05 4.42
N GLU A 71 18.95 -1.28 4.12
CA GLU A 71 19.07 0.10 4.57
C GLU A 71 18.41 1.06 3.55
N LEU A 72 17.61 2.00 4.05
CA LEU A 72 17.04 3.09 3.29
C LEU A 72 17.08 4.37 4.14
N GLY A 73 17.77 5.40 3.67
CA GLY A 73 17.92 6.63 4.45
C GLY A 73 18.58 6.39 5.82
N GLY A 74 19.53 5.45 5.90
CA GLY A 74 20.22 5.08 7.14
C GLY A 74 19.36 4.31 8.15
N LYS A 75 18.18 3.82 7.76
CA LYS A 75 17.28 3.02 8.59
C LYS A 75 17.06 1.64 7.99
N PHE A 76 17.04 0.60 8.83
CA PHE A 76 16.72 -0.75 8.38
C PHE A 76 15.21 -0.87 8.14
N VAL A 77 14.82 -1.24 6.92
CA VAL A 77 13.43 -1.34 6.48
C VAL A 77 13.13 -2.69 5.86
N ILE A 78 11.84 -3.02 5.71
CA ILE A 78 11.37 -4.17 4.94
C ILE A 78 10.30 -3.73 3.94
N ALA A 79 10.53 -3.98 2.65
CA ALA A 79 9.62 -3.59 1.58
C ALA A 79 9.00 -4.81 0.91
N MET A 80 7.70 -4.76 0.65
CA MET A 80 6.99 -5.66 -0.25
C MET A 80 7.21 -5.20 -1.68
N GLN A 81 7.99 -5.94 -2.47
CA GLN A 81 8.14 -5.71 -3.90
C GLN A 81 7.00 -6.41 -4.65
N GLY A 82 5.82 -5.80 -4.60
CA GLY A 82 4.55 -6.34 -5.01
C GLY A 82 3.70 -6.78 -3.81
N ARG A 83 2.38 -6.60 -3.96
CA ARG A 83 1.36 -6.97 -2.96
C ARG A 83 0.46 -8.08 -3.46
N ILE A 84 -0.37 -8.59 -2.58
CA ILE A 84 -1.44 -9.53 -2.91
C ILE A 84 -2.74 -8.74 -3.04
N HIS A 85 -3.51 -8.99 -4.09
CA HIS A 85 -4.81 -8.36 -4.30
C HIS A 85 -5.96 -9.34 -4.07
N TYR A 86 -7.09 -8.82 -3.65
CA TYR A 86 -8.29 -9.62 -3.45
C TYR A 86 -8.78 -10.31 -4.74
N TYR A 87 -8.64 -9.61 -5.89
CA TYR A 87 -9.03 -10.17 -7.19
C TYR A 87 -8.16 -11.36 -7.65
N GLU A 88 -7.04 -11.64 -7.01
CA GLU A 88 -6.23 -12.84 -7.26
C GLU A 88 -6.89 -14.11 -6.68
N GLY A 89 -8.05 -13.97 -5.98
CA GLY A 89 -8.83 -15.08 -5.45
C GLY A 89 -8.44 -15.49 -4.03
N TYR A 90 -7.56 -14.77 -3.37
CA TYR A 90 -7.19 -15.03 -1.99
C TYR A 90 -8.22 -14.47 -1.00
N PRO A 91 -8.54 -15.19 0.11
CA PRO A 91 -9.33 -14.62 1.20
C PRO A 91 -8.57 -13.49 1.90
N MET A 92 -9.30 -12.60 2.57
CA MET A 92 -8.74 -11.37 3.14
C MET A 92 -7.66 -11.61 4.22
N ASP A 93 -7.72 -12.71 4.95
CA ASP A 93 -6.70 -13.11 5.91
C ASP A 93 -5.34 -13.38 5.22
N LEU A 94 -5.34 -13.95 4.01
CA LEU A 94 -4.14 -14.13 3.21
C LEU A 94 -3.69 -12.83 2.52
N VAL A 95 -4.62 -12.02 2.02
CA VAL A 95 -4.30 -10.70 1.43
C VAL A 95 -3.54 -9.82 2.44
N THR A 96 -3.92 -9.89 3.72
CA THR A 96 -3.34 -9.05 4.78
C THR A 96 -2.28 -9.73 5.63
N LEU A 97 -2.03 -11.02 5.43
CA LEU A 97 -1.00 -11.78 6.14
C LEU A 97 0.39 -11.11 6.07
N PRO A 98 0.82 -10.55 4.93
CA PRO A 98 2.11 -9.87 4.85
C PRO A 98 2.25 -8.72 5.87
N ILE A 99 1.21 -7.91 6.05
CA ILE A 99 1.24 -6.78 6.99
C ILE A 99 1.27 -7.27 8.44
N ARG A 100 0.52 -8.32 8.75
CA ARG A 100 0.54 -8.93 10.10
C ARG A 100 1.89 -9.56 10.41
N ALA A 101 2.55 -10.20 9.43
CA ALA A 101 3.92 -10.69 9.59
C ALA A 101 4.89 -9.53 9.89
N MET A 102 4.79 -8.41 9.16
CA MET A 102 5.60 -7.22 9.46
C MET A 102 5.36 -6.69 10.88
N LYS A 103 4.12 -6.73 11.39
CA LYS A 103 3.83 -6.36 12.79
C LYS A 103 4.60 -7.25 13.77
N VAL A 104 4.61 -8.54 13.55
CA VAL A 104 5.35 -9.50 14.41
C VAL A 104 6.87 -9.29 14.30
N LEU A 105 7.37 -8.85 13.15
CA LEU A 105 8.78 -8.45 12.98
C LEU A 105 9.12 -7.18 13.75
N GLY A 106 8.14 -6.40 14.21
CA GLY A 106 8.35 -5.23 15.06
C GLY A 106 8.41 -3.90 14.33
N ILE A 107 7.87 -3.78 13.11
CA ILE A 107 7.82 -2.47 12.44
C ILE A 107 7.06 -1.45 13.29
N SER A 108 7.57 -0.22 13.32
CA SER A 108 6.94 0.91 14.02
C SER A 108 6.06 1.76 13.11
N TYR A 109 6.26 1.70 11.79
CA TYR A 109 5.54 2.48 10.79
C TYR A 109 5.23 1.64 9.57
N LEU A 110 4.11 1.94 8.89
CA LEU A 110 3.77 1.35 7.60
C LEU A 110 3.61 2.45 6.53
N PHE A 111 4.32 2.27 5.42
CA PHE A 111 4.21 3.10 4.22
C PHE A 111 3.51 2.31 3.13
N VAL A 112 2.41 2.81 2.60
CA VAL A 112 1.68 2.14 1.52
C VAL A 112 1.65 3.02 0.28
N SER A 113 1.92 2.42 -0.88
CA SER A 113 1.84 3.09 -2.16
C SER A 113 0.99 2.31 -3.16
N ASN A 114 0.37 3.00 -4.10
CA ASN A 114 -0.40 2.38 -5.16
C ASN A 114 -0.42 3.24 -6.42
N ALA A 115 -0.77 2.61 -7.55
CA ALA A 115 -1.28 3.24 -8.73
C ALA A 115 -2.80 3.39 -8.57
N ALA A 116 -3.38 4.53 -8.91
CA ALA A 116 -4.80 4.82 -8.73
C ALA A 116 -5.38 5.62 -9.89
N GLY A 117 -6.59 5.30 -10.29
CA GLY A 117 -7.38 6.11 -11.21
C GLY A 117 -7.85 7.41 -10.55
N GLY A 118 -7.68 8.55 -11.21
CA GLY A 118 -8.17 9.83 -10.73
C GLY A 118 -9.69 9.92 -10.85
N ILE A 119 -10.37 10.29 -9.77
CA ILE A 119 -11.80 10.60 -9.71
C ILE A 119 -12.00 12.12 -9.68
N ASN A 120 -11.08 12.84 -9.05
CA ASN A 120 -11.09 14.29 -8.98
C ASN A 120 -10.63 14.91 -10.31
N PHE A 121 -11.44 15.83 -10.88
CA PHE A 121 -11.16 16.47 -12.16
C PHE A 121 -9.93 17.39 -12.16
N ASP A 122 -9.47 17.81 -10.97
CA ASP A 122 -8.29 18.66 -10.84
C ASP A 122 -6.98 17.85 -10.85
N TYR A 123 -7.07 16.51 -10.82
CA TYR A 123 -5.90 15.64 -10.83
C TYR A 123 -5.47 15.30 -12.26
N LYS A 124 -4.16 15.16 -12.43
CA LYS A 124 -3.53 14.83 -13.71
C LYS A 124 -2.73 13.54 -13.58
N VAL A 125 -2.53 12.86 -14.69
CA VAL A 125 -1.62 11.71 -14.77
C VAL A 125 -0.23 12.14 -14.30
N GLY A 126 0.35 11.35 -13.40
CA GLY A 126 1.63 11.62 -12.74
C GLY A 126 1.54 12.45 -11.45
N ASP A 127 0.35 12.97 -11.08
CA ASP A 127 0.19 13.62 -9.77
C ASP A 127 0.42 12.61 -8.65
N LEU A 128 1.10 13.07 -7.59
CA LEU A 128 1.23 12.34 -6.32
C LEU A 128 0.14 12.81 -5.36
N MET A 129 -0.69 11.88 -4.90
CA MET A 129 -1.77 12.16 -3.95
C MET A 129 -1.47 11.52 -2.59
N ILE A 130 -1.32 12.34 -1.54
CA ILE A 130 -1.35 11.85 -0.16
C ILE A 130 -2.76 11.31 0.13
N ILE A 131 -2.84 10.09 0.62
CA ILE A 131 -4.10 9.50 1.06
C ILE A 131 -4.37 10.00 2.48
N LYS A 132 -5.37 10.87 2.63
CA LYS A 132 -5.78 11.41 3.94
C LYS A 132 -6.86 10.60 4.61
N ASP A 133 -7.64 9.87 3.81
CA ASP A 133 -8.74 9.03 4.25
C ASP A 133 -9.10 8.02 3.16
N HIS A 134 -9.97 7.04 3.46
CA HIS A 134 -10.38 6.06 2.48
C HIS A 134 -11.86 5.64 2.61
N ILE A 135 -12.40 5.11 1.50
CA ILE A 135 -13.68 4.43 1.43
C ILE A 135 -13.41 2.96 1.08
N ASN A 136 -13.92 2.03 1.90
CA ASN A 136 -13.71 0.60 1.70
C ASN A 136 -14.93 -0.08 1.08
N LEU A 137 -14.81 -0.53 -0.17
CA LEU A 137 -15.77 -1.42 -0.83
C LEU A 137 -15.25 -2.86 -0.98
N LEU A 138 -14.08 -3.15 -0.40
CA LEU A 138 -13.53 -4.51 -0.27
C LEU A 138 -14.12 -5.20 0.97
N PRO A 139 -14.11 -6.55 1.04
CA PRO A 139 -14.38 -7.23 2.29
C PRO A 139 -13.46 -6.74 3.41
N ASN A 140 -14.04 -6.48 4.59
CA ASN A 140 -13.24 -6.03 5.73
C ASN A 140 -12.41 -7.20 6.28
N PRO A 141 -11.07 -7.07 6.41
CA PRO A 141 -10.19 -8.13 6.89
C PRO A 141 -10.38 -8.52 8.36
N LEU A 142 -11.17 -7.75 9.11
CA LEU A 142 -11.47 -8.01 10.53
C LEU A 142 -12.79 -8.78 10.72
N ILE A 143 -13.49 -9.17 9.65
CA ILE A 143 -14.68 -10.00 9.75
C ILE A 143 -14.30 -11.39 10.27
N GLY A 144 -15.09 -11.91 11.22
CA GLY A 144 -14.86 -13.19 11.89
C GLY A 144 -14.36 -13.01 13.33
N PRO A 145 -13.85 -14.07 13.99
CA PRO A 145 -13.26 -13.99 15.32
C PRO A 145 -12.09 -13.02 15.36
N ASN A 146 -12.00 -12.22 16.42
CA ASN A 146 -10.89 -11.30 16.59
C ASN A 146 -9.57 -12.05 16.83
N LEU A 147 -8.47 -11.45 16.44
CA LEU A 147 -7.11 -11.87 16.81
C LEU A 147 -6.63 -10.90 17.88
N ASP A 148 -6.95 -11.22 19.16
CA ASP A 148 -6.76 -10.30 20.30
C ASP A 148 -5.29 -9.89 20.49
N GLU A 149 -4.36 -10.75 20.08
CA GLU A 149 -2.92 -10.48 20.10
C GLU A 149 -2.47 -9.39 19.11
N PHE A 150 -3.33 -9.03 18.16
CA PHE A 150 -3.05 -7.97 17.18
C PHE A 150 -3.80 -6.67 17.44
N GLY A 151 -4.85 -6.70 18.27
CA GLY A 151 -5.58 -5.49 18.61
C GLY A 151 -7.03 -5.70 19.02
N PRO A 152 -7.75 -4.62 19.34
CA PRO A 152 -9.11 -4.67 19.84
C PRO A 152 -10.11 -5.12 18.77
N ARG A 153 -11.24 -5.70 19.21
CA ARG A 153 -12.33 -6.12 18.30
C ARG A 153 -12.84 -4.99 17.41
N PHE A 154 -12.86 -3.77 17.91
CA PHE A 154 -13.36 -2.57 17.23
C PHE A 154 -12.27 -1.48 17.25
N PRO A 155 -11.31 -1.50 16.30
CA PRO A 155 -10.29 -0.47 16.22
C PRO A 155 -10.88 0.88 15.80
N ASP A 156 -10.33 1.95 16.36
CA ASP A 156 -10.66 3.31 15.92
C ASP A 156 -10.05 3.60 14.55
N MET A 157 -10.90 4.03 13.60
CA MET A 157 -10.52 4.41 12.23
C MET A 157 -10.78 5.90 11.94
N THR A 158 -10.95 6.73 13.00
CA THR A 158 -11.16 8.18 12.82
C THR A 158 -9.96 8.86 12.12
N HIS A 159 -8.76 8.35 12.36
CA HIS A 159 -7.52 8.81 11.73
C HIS A 159 -6.72 7.62 11.21
N PRO A 160 -7.11 7.04 10.04
CA PRO A 160 -6.45 5.84 9.53
C PRO A 160 -5.03 6.11 9.03
N TYR A 161 -4.76 7.35 8.61
CA TYR A 161 -3.44 7.81 8.20
C TYR A 161 -2.87 8.81 9.19
N ASP A 162 -1.58 8.68 9.48
CA ASP A 162 -0.91 9.48 10.52
C ASP A 162 -0.70 10.93 10.10
N LYS A 163 -1.28 11.86 10.87
CA LYS A 163 -1.22 13.30 10.57
C LYS A 163 0.19 13.88 10.63
N LYS A 164 1.08 13.32 11.48
CA LYS A 164 2.46 13.80 11.59
C LYS A 164 3.26 13.40 10.36
N LEU A 165 3.09 12.16 9.89
CA LEU A 165 3.72 11.70 8.66
C LEU A 165 3.20 12.46 7.43
N ILE A 166 1.89 12.78 7.38
CA ILE A 166 1.30 13.63 6.33
C ILE A 166 1.91 15.03 6.35
N ALA A 167 2.01 15.65 7.53
CA ALA A 167 2.61 16.98 7.66
C ALA A 167 4.09 16.97 7.22
N LYS A 168 4.85 15.95 7.63
CA LYS A 168 6.26 15.78 7.25
C LYS A 168 6.43 15.58 5.73
N ALA A 169 5.54 14.80 5.10
CA ALA A 169 5.54 14.63 3.65
C ALA A 169 5.32 15.96 2.90
N LYS A 170 4.39 16.79 3.39
CA LYS A 170 4.11 18.11 2.80
C LYS A 170 5.31 19.06 2.92
N GLU A 171 5.96 19.07 4.07
CA GLU A 171 7.19 19.86 4.31
C GLU A 171 8.29 19.45 3.33
N ILE A 172 8.63 18.15 3.27
CA ILE A 172 9.65 17.61 2.39
C ILE A 172 9.35 17.92 0.91
N ALA A 173 8.10 17.74 0.50
CA ALA A 173 7.69 18.01 -0.88
C ALA A 173 7.78 19.50 -1.24
N ALA A 174 7.39 20.39 -0.31
CA ALA A 174 7.50 21.83 -0.50
C ALA A 174 8.96 22.28 -0.66
N GLU A 175 9.87 21.78 0.19
CA GLU A 175 11.30 22.04 0.10
C GLU A 175 11.92 21.55 -1.22
N ALA A 176 11.44 20.42 -1.73
CA ALA A 176 11.91 19.84 -3.00
C ALA A 176 11.19 20.39 -4.25
N GLY A 177 10.20 21.29 -4.08
CA GLY A 177 9.38 21.78 -5.20
C GLY A 177 8.53 20.69 -5.87
N ILE A 178 8.16 19.63 -5.13
CA ILE A 178 7.32 18.54 -5.63
C ILE A 178 5.85 18.88 -5.32
N PRO A 179 5.00 19.07 -6.34
CA PRO A 179 3.58 19.32 -6.11
C PRO A 179 2.90 18.07 -5.55
N LEU A 180 2.08 18.22 -4.52
CA LEU A 180 1.27 17.15 -3.94
C LEU A 180 -0.21 17.48 -4.01
N ARG A 181 -1.01 16.42 -4.24
CA ARG A 181 -2.46 16.41 -3.99
C ARG A 181 -2.73 15.77 -2.64
N GLU A 182 -3.92 15.95 -2.12
CA GLU A 182 -4.40 15.29 -0.91
C GLU A 182 -5.85 14.90 -1.11
N GLY A 183 -6.18 13.62 -0.90
CA GLY A 183 -7.51 13.13 -1.25
C GLY A 183 -7.92 11.87 -0.52
N VAL A 184 -9.15 11.45 -0.81
CA VAL A 184 -9.80 10.23 -0.33
C VAL A 184 -9.63 9.13 -1.38
N TYR A 185 -9.04 8.00 -0.97
CA TYR A 185 -8.87 6.82 -1.81
C TYR A 185 -10.05 5.86 -1.61
N ILE A 186 -10.68 5.39 -2.70
CA ILE A 186 -11.70 4.34 -2.64
C ILE A 186 -11.12 3.02 -3.16
N ALA A 187 -11.35 1.93 -2.41
CA ALA A 187 -10.91 0.60 -2.80
C ALA A 187 -12.09 -0.24 -3.30
N GLY A 188 -12.04 -0.63 -4.56
CA GLY A 188 -12.96 -1.60 -5.17
C GLY A 188 -12.33 -2.99 -5.30
N THR A 189 -13.13 -4.00 -5.61
CA THR A 189 -12.66 -5.38 -5.73
C THR A 189 -11.81 -5.63 -6.98
N GLY A 190 -12.10 -4.95 -8.09
CA GLY A 190 -11.61 -5.38 -9.38
C GLY A 190 -12.11 -6.79 -9.75
N PRO A 191 -11.48 -7.49 -10.72
CA PRO A 191 -10.39 -7.02 -11.60
C PRO A 191 -10.84 -6.11 -12.75
N SER A 192 -12.17 -5.94 -12.96
CA SER A 192 -12.66 -5.00 -13.97
C SER A 192 -12.40 -3.57 -13.53
N TYR A 193 -12.06 -2.72 -14.50
CA TYR A 193 -12.09 -1.27 -14.29
C TYR A 193 -13.52 -0.79 -14.12
N GLU A 194 -13.66 0.39 -13.55
CA GLU A 194 -14.93 1.02 -13.23
C GLU A 194 -15.71 1.38 -14.51
N THR A 195 -17.02 1.14 -14.46
CA THR A 195 -17.95 1.70 -15.44
C THR A 195 -18.11 3.21 -15.24
N PRO A 196 -18.58 3.97 -16.25
CA PRO A 196 -18.90 5.39 -16.06
C PRO A 196 -19.85 5.67 -14.91
N ALA A 197 -20.84 4.79 -14.65
CA ALA A 197 -21.79 4.94 -13.56
C ALA A 197 -21.15 4.72 -12.18
N GLU A 198 -20.28 3.71 -12.04
CA GLU A 198 -19.50 3.47 -10.82
C GLU A 198 -18.56 4.64 -10.55
N TRP A 199 -17.94 5.17 -11.58
CA TRP A 199 -17.08 6.33 -11.48
C TRP A 199 -17.83 7.57 -10.94
N HIS A 200 -19.03 7.86 -11.48
CA HIS A 200 -19.90 8.93 -10.97
C HIS A 200 -20.35 8.67 -9.53
N PHE A 201 -20.67 7.43 -9.20
CA PHE A 201 -21.02 7.05 -7.83
C PHE A 201 -19.85 7.32 -6.86
N PHE A 202 -18.64 6.88 -7.17
CA PHE A 202 -17.46 7.09 -6.33
C PHE A 202 -17.18 8.57 -6.10
N ARG A 203 -17.31 9.38 -7.15
CA ARG A 203 -17.18 10.83 -7.03
C ARG A 203 -18.24 11.42 -6.12
N THR A 204 -19.49 11.01 -6.26
CA THR A 204 -20.63 11.52 -5.49
C THR A 204 -20.47 11.24 -4.00
N ILE A 205 -19.92 10.11 -3.63
CA ILE A 205 -19.68 9.74 -2.23
C ILE A 205 -18.36 10.29 -1.66
N GLY A 206 -17.61 11.09 -2.44
CA GLY A 206 -16.49 11.87 -1.96
C GLY A 206 -15.10 11.27 -2.21
N ALA A 207 -14.97 10.30 -3.14
CA ALA A 207 -13.67 9.77 -3.53
C ALA A 207 -12.93 10.73 -4.48
N ASP A 208 -11.61 10.80 -4.35
CA ASP A 208 -10.69 11.55 -5.21
C ASP A 208 -9.87 10.64 -6.13
N ALA A 209 -9.63 9.40 -5.72
CA ALA A 209 -8.91 8.39 -6.49
C ALA A 209 -9.44 6.98 -6.19
N VAL A 210 -9.34 6.07 -7.16
CA VAL A 210 -9.83 4.68 -7.04
C VAL A 210 -8.72 3.67 -7.36
N GLY A 211 -8.77 2.53 -6.69
CA GLY A 211 -7.93 1.38 -6.99
C GLY A 211 -8.44 0.10 -6.34
N MET A 212 -7.64 -0.96 -6.39
CA MET A 212 -8.07 -2.33 -6.04
C MET A 212 -7.27 -2.92 -4.86
N SER A 213 -6.72 -2.06 -3.97
CA SER A 213 -5.77 -2.49 -2.93
C SER A 213 -5.77 -1.58 -1.70
N THR A 214 -4.69 -1.64 -0.91
CA THR A 214 -4.28 -0.65 0.10
C THR A 214 -5.16 -0.60 1.35
N VAL A 215 -6.47 -0.46 1.22
CA VAL A 215 -7.37 -0.28 2.38
C VAL A 215 -7.34 -1.47 3.34
N PRO A 216 -7.38 -2.74 2.91
CA PRO A 216 -7.26 -3.88 3.82
C PRO A 216 -5.94 -3.88 4.61
N GLU A 217 -4.84 -3.47 3.98
CA GLU A 217 -3.52 -3.35 4.60
C GLU A 217 -3.52 -2.27 5.69
N VAL A 218 -4.12 -1.12 5.40
CA VAL A 218 -4.29 -0.02 6.35
C VAL A 218 -5.16 -0.45 7.53
N ILE A 219 -6.28 -1.15 7.28
CA ILE A 219 -7.17 -1.63 8.34
C ILE A 219 -6.42 -2.55 9.32
N VAL A 220 -5.66 -3.53 8.83
CA VAL A 220 -4.94 -4.45 9.74
C VAL A 220 -3.73 -3.78 10.42
N ALA A 221 -3.10 -2.80 9.78
CA ALA A 221 -2.06 -1.99 10.40
C ALA A 221 -2.62 -1.16 11.55
N ARG A 222 -3.76 -0.47 11.32
CA ARG A 222 -4.44 0.31 12.35
C ARG A 222 -5.01 -0.56 13.47
N HIS A 223 -5.53 -1.76 13.15
CA HIS A 223 -5.91 -2.74 14.14
C HIS A 223 -4.75 -3.10 15.07
N SER A 224 -3.53 -3.11 14.56
CA SER A 224 -2.29 -3.39 15.30
C SER A 224 -1.58 -2.11 15.80
N GLU A 225 -2.27 -0.97 15.81
CA GLU A 225 -1.77 0.34 16.28
C GLU A 225 -0.53 0.86 15.54
N ILE A 226 -0.28 0.39 14.31
CA ILE A 226 0.83 0.88 13.48
C ILE A 226 0.39 2.19 12.81
N PRO A 227 1.13 3.30 12.98
CA PRO A 227 0.96 4.52 12.19
C PRO A 227 1.18 4.25 10.70
N VAL A 228 0.27 4.77 9.84
CA VAL A 228 0.30 4.53 8.40
C VAL A 228 0.46 5.84 7.65
N PHE A 229 1.33 5.84 6.64
CA PHE A 229 1.40 6.86 5.60
C PHE A 229 1.06 6.24 4.25
N GLY A 230 0.18 6.88 3.49
CA GLY A 230 -0.25 6.40 2.18
C GLY A 230 -0.09 7.44 1.08
N MET A 231 0.36 7.01 -0.10
CA MET A 231 0.47 7.84 -1.28
C MET A 231 0.08 7.07 -2.54
N SER A 232 -0.72 7.73 -3.39
CA SER A 232 -1.11 7.22 -4.71
C SER A 232 -0.37 7.97 -5.81
N VAL A 233 -0.03 7.28 -6.88
CA VAL A 233 0.26 7.90 -8.18
C VAL A 233 -1.01 7.88 -9.01
N ILE A 234 -1.44 9.01 -9.50
CA ILE A 234 -2.58 9.11 -10.42
C ILE A 234 -2.14 8.66 -11.80
N THR A 235 -2.70 7.55 -12.28
CA THR A 235 -2.26 6.88 -13.52
C THR A 235 -3.18 7.11 -14.70
N ASN A 236 -4.41 7.48 -14.46
CA ASN A 236 -5.38 7.93 -15.46
C ASN A 236 -6.20 9.07 -14.88
N ALA A 237 -6.47 10.07 -15.72
CA ALA A 237 -7.20 11.26 -15.27
C ALA A 237 -8.71 11.06 -15.36
N ALA A 238 -9.41 11.69 -14.45
CA ALA A 238 -10.86 11.80 -14.47
C ALA A 238 -11.37 12.43 -15.77
N GLN A 239 -12.44 11.89 -16.34
CA GLN A 239 -13.08 12.42 -17.53
C GLN A 239 -14.53 12.81 -17.22
N LYS A 240 -14.96 13.97 -17.71
CA LYS A 240 -16.37 14.39 -17.60
C LYS A 240 -17.27 13.53 -18.46
N GLU A 241 -16.78 13.18 -19.64
CA GLU A 241 -17.43 12.29 -20.60
C GLU A 241 -16.36 11.37 -21.18
N PHE A 242 -16.67 10.09 -21.28
CA PHE A 242 -15.77 9.11 -21.88
C PHE A 242 -15.95 9.13 -23.40
N ALA A 243 -14.86 9.31 -24.14
CA ALA A 243 -14.87 9.17 -25.59
C ALA A 243 -15.29 7.75 -25.98
N ALA A 244 -15.91 7.59 -27.14
CA ALA A 244 -16.44 6.29 -27.58
C ALA A 244 -15.36 5.20 -27.76
N ASP A 245 -14.12 5.63 -27.98
CA ASP A 245 -12.93 4.77 -28.15
C ASP A 245 -12.06 4.71 -26.88
N TYR A 246 -12.47 5.36 -25.77
CA TYR A 246 -11.72 5.34 -24.52
C TYR A 246 -11.60 3.92 -23.96
N LYS A 247 -10.37 3.53 -23.61
CA LYS A 247 -10.08 2.26 -22.94
C LYS A 247 -9.05 2.51 -21.83
N ASN A 248 -9.27 1.86 -20.70
CA ASN A 248 -8.23 1.73 -19.68
C ASN A 248 -7.27 0.62 -20.09
N ASP A 249 -5.95 0.87 -19.98
CA ASP A 249 -4.90 -0.09 -20.27
C ASP A 249 -3.97 -0.22 -19.06
N GLY A 250 -3.76 -1.47 -18.65
CA GLY A 250 -2.87 -1.78 -17.52
C GLY A 250 -1.41 -1.39 -17.76
N ASP A 251 -0.94 -1.46 -19.01
CA ASP A 251 0.44 -1.07 -19.36
C ASP A 251 0.63 0.45 -19.21
N ASP A 252 -0.37 1.26 -19.53
CA ASP A 252 -0.33 2.71 -19.35
C ASP A 252 -0.34 3.09 -17.87
N VAL A 253 -1.07 2.32 -17.05
CA VAL A 253 -1.05 2.46 -15.58
C VAL A 253 0.36 2.24 -15.03
N VAL A 254 1.04 1.17 -15.45
CA VAL A 254 2.41 0.85 -15.01
C VAL A 254 3.40 1.92 -15.47
N LYS A 255 3.32 2.38 -16.73
CA LYS A 255 4.20 3.44 -17.25
C LYS A 255 4.04 4.76 -16.52
N ALA A 256 2.80 5.18 -16.24
CA ALA A 256 2.52 6.41 -15.51
C ALA A 256 3.03 6.34 -14.06
N ALA A 257 2.86 5.21 -13.40
CA ALA A 257 3.39 4.99 -12.05
C ALA A 257 4.92 5.00 -12.02
N ASP A 258 5.57 4.33 -12.98
CA ASP A 258 7.04 4.29 -13.10
C ASP A 258 7.63 5.69 -13.31
N ALA A 259 6.99 6.53 -14.13
CA ALA A 259 7.43 7.91 -14.38
C ALA A 259 7.37 8.81 -13.13
N ALA A 260 6.48 8.52 -12.17
CA ALA A 260 6.34 9.28 -10.92
C ALA A 260 7.11 8.65 -9.75
N ALA A 261 7.66 7.44 -9.92
CA ALA A 261 8.27 6.64 -8.86
C ALA A 261 9.42 7.35 -8.14
N ASP A 262 10.28 8.08 -8.87
CA ASP A 262 11.43 8.77 -8.27
C ASP A 262 11.02 9.84 -7.26
N LYS A 263 9.98 10.63 -7.55
CA LYS A 263 9.46 11.66 -6.65
C LYS A 263 8.86 11.03 -5.38
N MET A 264 8.08 9.96 -5.53
CA MET A 264 7.52 9.23 -4.39
C MET A 264 8.63 8.60 -3.54
N THR A 265 9.62 7.97 -4.19
CA THR A 265 10.80 7.38 -3.54
C THR A 265 11.55 8.41 -2.71
N TYR A 266 11.77 9.61 -3.27
CA TYR A 266 12.41 10.70 -2.54
C TYR A 266 11.64 11.07 -1.27
N ILE A 267 10.33 11.28 -1.36
CA ILE A 267 9.49 11.65 -0.21
C ILE A 267 9.51 10.56 0.86
N PHE A 268 9.31 9.28 0.48
CA PHE A 268 9.33 8.16 1.43
C PHE A 268 10.68 8.04 2.12
N THR A 269 11.78 8.11 1.34
CA THR A 269 13.14 8.05 1.90
C THR A 269 13.39 9.16 2.91
N LYS A 270 13.00 10.41 2.58
CA LYS A 270 13.19 11.56 3.47
C LYS A 270 12.33 11.48 4.74
N ILE A 271 11.11 10.94 4.66
CA ILE A 271 10.33 10.68 5.87
C ILE A 271 11.03 9.61 6.72
N ILE A 272 11.46 8.50 6.11
CA ILE A 272 12.12 7.39 6.81
C ILE A 272 13.43 7.84 7.46
N GLU A 273 14.24 8.67 6.80
CA GLU A 273 15.44 9.28 7.39
C GLU A 273 15.13 10.01 8.70
N SER A 274 13.96 10.63 8.78
CA SER A 274 13.55 11.46 9.93
C SER A 274 12.94 10.69 11.11
N LEU A 275 12.74 9.35 10.98
CA LEU A 275 12.13 8.50 12.03
C LEU A 275 13.04 8.24 13.26
#